data_30d2431080a3cbaeaa1d8eb861de77da
#
_entry.id   30d2431080a3cbaeaa1d8eb861de77da
#
_cell.length_a   1.000
_cell.length_b   1.000
_cell.length_c   1.000
_cell.angle_alpha   90.00
_cell.angle_beta   90.00
_cell.angle_gamma   90.00
#
_symmetry.space_group_name_H-M   'P 1'
#
loop_
_entity.id
_entity.type
_entity.pdbx_description
1 polymer ?
#
loop_
_entity_poly.entity_id
_entity_poly.type
_entity_poly.pdbx_seq_one_letter_code
_entity_poly.pdbx_strand_id
1 'polypeptide(L)'
;MGFMNMKVLVVNCGSSSLKYQLIDMENDKVLCKGKCDVIGGSMDAITPPFIEYKGRSGKKIKEVLPLKDHLDAFKAVVRYMTDADEGVVSSLNEVGAIGHRIVNAGPFFKESTLVTDEVLKTFNEKSIPYAPLHNPPALLGINACLETMPGIPEVLVFDTSFHQTMPEKAYMYGLPYKYFEEYGVRRYGAHGMSHQFVTEEAARLMNKPIDELNMISCHLGNGSSITAIKNGKCVDTSMGFTPLEGLVMGTRSGDLDPAILEFVMDKEGIDIHQMLKILNKASGLLALSGETGDVRDLRELRKQGHKRAAMALDVLSYRIRKYIGAYMAVLGHVDCITFEGGIGEHNPDVVKACVDGLEEFGIIYDDSHIDDEMYEGIVSTPESKIKMFVIATNEEVIIAKEAMRLAK
;
A
#
# COMPACT_ATOMS: atom_id res chain seq x y z
N MET A 1 -4.93 26.93 21.41
CA MET A 1 -4.64 25.90 22.43
C MET A 1 -5.67 24.78 22.24
N GLY A 2 -5.33 23.57 21.79
CA GLY A 2 -6.30 22.48 21.69
C GLY A 2 -5.98 21.38 20.65
N PHE A 3 -4.83 21.37 19.98
CA PHE A 3 -4.59 20.48 18.83
C PHE A 3 -3.48 19.44 19.04
N MET A 4 -2.88 19.34 20.22
CA MET A 4 -1.81 18.35 20.49
C MET A 4 -2.34 16.99 21.00
N ASN A 5 -3.63 16.82 21.33
CA ASN A 5 -4.18 15.60 21.92
C ASN A 5 -5.32 15.01 21.08
N MET A 6 -5.20 15.00 19.74
CA MET A 6 -6.23 14.38 18.90
C MET A 6 -5.97 12.88 18.77
N LYS A 7 -6.97 12.05 19.07
CA LYS A 7 -6.98 10.63 18.73
C LYS A 7 -7.67 10.43 17.41
N VAL A 8 -7.03 9.74 16.49
CA VAL A 8 -7.56 9.47 15.14
C VAL A 8 -7.77 7.98 14.96
N LEU A 9 -8.97 7.60 14.55
CA LEU A 9 -9.29 6.23 14.17
C LEU A 9 -9.01 6.05 12.68
N VAL A 10 -8.13 5.13 12.35
CA VAL A 10 -7.83 4.72 10.97
C VAL A 10 -8.58 3.45 10.65
N VAL A 11 -9.28 3.44 9.51
CA VAL A 11 -10.12 2.33 9.05
C VAL A 11 -9.75 1.94 7.63
N ASN A 12 -9.58 0.64 7.40
CA ASN A 12 -9.31 0.06 6.10
C ASN A 12 -10.23 -1.15 5.88
N CYS A 13 -11.24 -0.99 5.00
CA CYS A 13 -12.25 -1.99 4.72
C CYS A 13 -11.95 -2.75 3.43
N GLY A 14 -11.88 -4.08 3.54
CA GLY A 14 -11.92 -5.02 2.43
C GLY A 14 -13.30 -5.68 2.28
N SER A 15 -13.48 -6.53 1.26
CA SER A 15 -14.77 -7.18 0.96
C SER A 15 -15.32 -8.03 2.12
N SER A 16 -14.43 -8.68 2.90
CA SER A 16 -14.78 -9.54 4.04
C SER A 16 -13.96 -9.24 5.28
N SER A 17 -13.31 -8.06 5.33
CA SER A 17 -12.44 -7.69 6.44
C SER A 17 -12.49 -6.19 6.73
N LEU A 18 -12.21 -5.83 7.98
CA LEU A 18 -12.05 -4.46 8.43
C LEU A 18 -10.82 -4.43 9.34
N LYS A 19 -9.81 -3.64 8.99
CA LYS A 19 -8.64 -3.37 9.83
C LYS A 19 -8.77 -1.98 10.43
N TYR A 20 -8.30 -1.80 11.66
CA TYR A 20 -8.39 -0.52 12.34
C TYR A 20 -7.23 -0.28 13.29
N GLN A 21 -6.93 1.00 13.50
CA GLN A 21 -6.01 1.47 14.53
C GLN A 21 -6.51 2.81 15.10
N LEU A 22 -6.47 2.97 16.41
CA LEU A 22 -6.63 4.26 17.07
C LEU A 22 -5.25 4.79 17.43
N ILE A 23 -4.93 5.96 16.92
CA ILE A 23 -3.59 6.58 17.06
C ILE A 23 -3.73 7.88 17.85
N ASP A 24 -2.87 8.06 18.85
CA ASP A 24 -2.69 9.33 19.54
C ASP A 24 -1.70 10.17 18.74
N MET A 25 -2.19 11.29 18.19
CA MET A 25 -1.41 12.14 17.29
C MET A 25 -0.42 13.07 17.99
N GLU A 26 -0.35 13.04 19.32
CA GLU A 26 0.69 13.77 20.06
C GLU A 26 2.10 13.14 19.86
N ASN A 27 2.12 11.80 19.75
CA ASN A 27 3.38 11.03 19.69
C ASN A 27 3.32 9.85 18.73
N ASP A 28 2.37 9.83 17.80
CA ASP A 28 2.09 8.78 16.83
C ASP A 28 1.90 7.38 17.46
N LYS A 29 1.44 7.37 18.73
CA LYS A 29 1.30 6.12 19.50
C LYS A 29 0.01 5.39 19.15
N VAL A 30 0.13 4.13 18.76
CA VAL A 30 -1.01 3.23 18.59
C VAL A 30 -1.60 2.88 19.95
N LEU A 31 -2.82 3.35 20.24
CA LEU A 31 -3.55 3.06 21.48
C LEU A 31 -4.23 1.69 21.43
N CYS A 32 -4.88 1.38 20.31
CA CYS A 32 -5.38 0.03 20.03
C CYS A 32 -5.32 -0.26 18.53
N LYS A 33 -5.30 -1.55 18.19
CA LYS A 33 -5.39 -2.03 16.81
C LYS A 33 -6.01 -3.41 16.75
N GLY A 34 -6.51 -3.74 15.57
CA GLY A 34 -7.06 -5.06 15.33
C GLY A 34 -7.69 -5.22 13.96
N LYS A 35 -8.46 -6.30 13.83
CA LYS A 35 -9.23 -6.58 12.62
C LYS A 35 -10.52 -7.31 12.95
N CYS A 36 -11.53 -7.10 12.14
CA CYS A 36 -12.64 -8.03 11.94
C CYS A 36 -12.38 -8.80 10.64
N ASP A 37 -12.65 -10.09 10.62
CA ASP A 37 -12.37 -10.95 9.48
C ASP A 37 -13.50 -11.93 9.23
N VAL A 38 -13.60 -12.43 7.98
CA VAL A 38 -14.69 -13.31 7.52
C VAL A 38 -16.08 -12.64 7.68
N ILE A 39 -16.14 -11.30 7.52
CA ILE A 39 -17.41 -10.54 7.57
C ILE A 39 -18.38 -11.10 6.51
N GLY A 40 -19.65 -11.34 6.91
CA GLY A 40 -20.67 -11.99 6.08
C GLY A 40 -20.56 -13.52 6.03
N GLY A 41 -19.57 -14.10 6.71
CA GLY A 41 -19.37 -15.55 6.76
C GLY A 41 -20.33 -16.28 7.69
N SER A 42 -20.41 -17.61 7.55
CA SER A 42 -21.23 -18.47 8.43
C SER A 42 -20.51 -18.72 9.76
N MET A 43 -21.28 -18.75 10.85
CA MET A 43 -20.79 -19.15 12.17
C MET A 43 -20.45 -20.64 12.24
N ASP A 44 -20.99 -21.44 11.34
CA ASP A 44 -20.73 -22.91 11.24
C ASP A 44 -19.56 -23.24 10.31
N ALA A 45 -18.90 -22.22 9.72
CA ALA A 45 -17.74 -22.42 8.87
C ALA A 45 -16.51 -22.89 9.67
N ILE A 46 -15.55 -23.55 9.00
CA ILE A 46 -14.25 -23.94 9.61
C ILE A 46 -13.55 -22.71 10.20
N THR A 47 -13.67 -21.56 9.52
CA THR A 47 -13.21 -20.26 10.05
C THR A 47 -14.43 -19.35 10.13
N PRO A 48 -15.07 -19.24 11.30
CA PRO A 48 -16.20 -18.33 11.50
C PRO A 48 -15.74 -16.88 11.58
N PRO A 49 -16.68 -15.91 11.44
CA PRO A 49 -16.39 -14.50 11.64
C PRO A 49 -15.81 -14.23 13.04
N PHE A 50 -14.84 -13.32 13.12
CA PHE A 50 -14.19 -12.99 14.38
C PHE A 50 -13.67 -11.54 14.38
N ILE A 51 -13.48 -11.01 15.61
CA ILE A 51 -12.68 -9.81 15.86
C ILE A 51 -11.38 -10.19 16.56
N GLU A 52 -10.29 -9.55 16.17
CA GLU A 52 -9.03 -9.47 16.92
C GLU A 52 -8.87 -8.03 17.42
N TYR A 53 -8.53 -7.88 18.68
CA TYR A 53 -8.31 -6.61 19.33
C TYR A 53 -7.04 -6.66 20.19
N LYS A 54 -6.28 -5.58 20.18
CA LYS A 54 -5.14 -5.34 21.05
C LYS A 54 -5.26 -3.92 21.58
N GLY A 55 -5.60 -3.78 22.87
CA GLY A 55 -5.87 -2.50 23.53
C GLY A 55 -4.96 -2.24 24.72
N ARG A 56 -5.56 -1.79 25.83
CA ARG A 56 -4.88 -1.31 27.04
C ARG A 56 -3.86 -2.29 27.61
N SER A 57 -4.20 -3.57 27.73
CA SER A 57 -3.29 -4.60 28.27
C SER A 57 -2.13 -4.96 27.35
N GLY A 58 -2.20 -4.59 26.06
CA GLY A 58 -1.28 -5.02 25.04
C GLY A 58 -1.42 -6.50 24.63
N LYS A 59 -2.34 -7.25 25.24
CA LYS A 59 -2.63 -8.63 24.88
C LYS A 59 -3.55 -8.68 23.67
N LYS A 60 -3.36 -9.72 22.84
CA LYS A 60 -4.24 -9.98 21.71
C LYS A 60 -5.47 -10.77 22.20
N ILE A 61 -6.64 -10.20 22.03
CA ILE A 61 -7.93 -10.84 22.25
C ILE A 61 -8.46 -11.27 20.90
N LYS A 62 -9.04 -12.47 20.84
CA LYS A 62 -9.78 -12.98 19.67
C LYS A 62 -11.13 -13.48 20.14
N GLU A 63 -12.20 -12.92 19.56
CA GLU A 63 -13.57 -13.33 19.84
C GLU A 63 -14.26 -13.73 18.53
N VAL A 64 -14.88 -14.90 18.54
CA VAL A 64 -15.76 -15.38 17.45
C VAL A 64 -17.16 -14.83 17.71
N LEU A 65 -17.71 -14.09 16.74
CA LEU A 65 -19.04 -13.49 16.86
C LEU A 65 -19.66 -13.28 15.47
N PRO A 66 -21.00 -13.25 15.35
CA PRO A 66 -21.64 -13.03 14.07
C PRO A 66 -21.40 -11.61 13.58
N LEU A 67 -20.63 -11.49 12.50
CA LEU A 67 -20.38 -10.24 11.78
C LEU A 67 -21.12 -10.35 10.43
N LYS A 68 -22.39 -9.96 10.39
CA LYS A 68 -23.23 -10.08 9.18
C LYS A 68 -22.78 -9.15 8.06
N ASP A 69 -22.28 -7.98 8.46
CA ASP A 69 -21.84 -6.91 7.58
C ASP A 69 -20.78 -6.02 8.25
N HIS A 70 -20.35 -4.97 7.56
CA HIS A 70 -19.37 -4.01 8.07
C HIS A 70 -19.89 -3.18 9.24
N LEU A 71 -21.20 -2.98 9.35
CA LEU A 71 -21.81 -2.29 10.47
C LEU A 71 -21.68 -3.11 11.77
N ASP A 72 -22.00 -4.42 11.72
CA ASP A 72 -21.80 -5.31 12.85
C ASP A 72 -20.32 -5.37 13.27
N ALA A 73 -19.43 -5.43 12.28
CA ALA A 73 -17.98 -5.41 12.51
C ALA A 73 -17.55 -4.11 13.22
N PHE A 74 -18.03 -2.97 12.76
CA PHE A 74 -17.66 -1.70 13.36
C PHE A 74 -18.26 -1.51 14.77
N LYS A 75 -19.48 -1.97 15.01
CA LYS A 75 -20.08 -2.02 16.36
C LYS A 75 -19.24 -2.85 17.34
N ALA A 76 -18.66 -3.97 16.86
CA ALA A 76 -17.75 -4.77 17.68
C ALA A 76 -16.44 -4.02 17.98
N VAL A 77 -15.89 -3.27 17.00
CA VAL A 77 -14.71 -2.40 17.23
C VAL A 77 -15.01 -1.35 18.30
N VAL A 78 -16.11 -0.63 18.17
CA VAL A 78 -16.55 0.40 19.13
C VAL A 78 -16.70 -0.18 20.55
N ARG A 79 -17.34 -1.37 20.66
CA ARG A 79 -17.51 -2.07 21.94
C ARG A 79 -16.17 -2.30 22.62
N TYR A 80 -15.17 -2.80 21.89
CA TYR A 80 -13.84 -3.03 22.46
C TYR A 80 -13.07 -1.76 22.78
N MET A 81 -13.19 -0.72 21.94
CA MET A 81 -12.52 0.56 22.20
C MET A 81 -12.99 1.24 23.48
N THR A 82 -14.27 1.02 23.87
CA THR A 82 -14.91 1.60 25.07
C THR A 82 -15.08 0.61 26.21
N ASP A 83 -14.53 -0.60 26.10
CA ASP A 83 -14.60 -1.64 27.13
C ASP A 83 -13.98 -1.17 28.45
N ALA A 84 -14.54 -1.60 29.59
CA ALA A 84 -14.08 -1.17 30.91
C ALA A 84 -12.65 -1.60 31.24
N ASP A 85 -12.25 -2.80 30.81
CA ASP A 85 -10.96 -3.41 31.12
C ASP A 85 -9.91 -3.16 30.02
N GLU A 86 -10.28 -3.40 28.77
CA GLU A 86 -9.39 -3.37 27.60
C GLU A 86 -9.53 -2.11 26.75
N GLY A 87 -10.55 -1.30 26.99
CA GLY A 87 -10.81 -0.07 26.22
C GLY A 87 -9.73 0.99 26.44
N VAL A 88 -9.56 1.82 25.41
CA VAL A 88 -8.53 2.87 25.36
C VAL A 88 -9.12 4.27 25.34
N VAL A 89 -10.45 4.37 25.25
CA VAL A 89 -11.22 5.60 25.40
C VAL A 89 -12.39 5.33 26.36
N SER A 90 -12.76 6.34 27.13
CA SER A 90 -13.94 6.27 28.00
C SER A 90 -15.24 6.68 27.29
N SER A 91 -15.11 7.39 26.17
CA SER A 91 -16.20 7.82 25.32
C SER A 91 -15.70 7.97 23.87
N LEU A 92 -16.58 7.73 22.90
CA LEU A 92 -16.29 7.97 21.48
C LEU A 92 -16.01 9.44 21.17
N ASN A 93 -16.47 10.38 22.01
CA ASN A 93 -16.17 11.80 21.87
C ASN A 93 -14.66 12.13 22.04
N GLU A 94 -13.86 11.19 22.52
CA GLU A 94 -12.41 11.35 22.56
C GLU A 94 -11.74 11.13 21.19
N VAL A 95 -12.45 10.55 20.23
CA VAL A 95 -11.98 10.38 18.85
C VAL A 95 -12.27 11.67 18.09
N GLY A 96 -11.22 12.35 17.65
CA GLY A 96 -11.34 13.66 16.99
C GLY A 96 -11.54 13.58 15.49
N ALA A 97 -11.14 12.46 14.84
CA ALA A 97 -11.35 12.23 13.42
C ALA A 97 -11.29 10.73 13.07
N ILE A 98 -11.85 10.37 11.92
CA ILE A 98 -11.75 9.03 11.33
C ILE A 98 -11.11 9.18 9.93
N GLY A 99 -10.04 8.42 9.66
CA GLY A 99 -9.40 8.35 8.35
C GLY A 99 -9.73 7.04 7.65
N HIS A 100 -10.24 7.11 6.42
CA HIS A 100 -10.56 5.94 5.59
C HIS A 100 -9.55 5.79 4.46
N ARG A 101 -8.95 4.61 4.33
CA ARG A 101 -8.12 4.26 3.18
C ARG A 101 -8.97 4.02 1.95
N ILE A 102 -8.69 4.74 0.87
CA ILE A 102 -9.30 4.57 -0.45
C ILE A 102 -8.22 4.24 -1.47
N VAL A 103 -8.44 3.19 -2.26
CA VAL A 103 -7.42 2.72 -3.20
C VAL A 103 -7.28 3.65 -4.40
N ASN A 104 -8.38 3.96 -5.10
CA ASN A 104 -8.35 4.87 -6.25
C ASN A 104 -9.72 5.47 -6.49
N ALA A 105 -9.81 6.76 -6.57
CA ALA A 105 -11.06 7.48 -6.85
C ALA A 105 -11.10 8.11 -8.26
N GLY A 106 -10.18 7.73 -9.14
CA GLY A 106 -10.10 8.28 -10.49
C GLY A 106 -9.72 9.78 -10.49
N PRO A 107 -10.21 10.56 -11.46
CA PRO A 107 -9.89 11.97 -11.58
C PRO A 107 -10.67 12.88 -10.61
N PHE A 108 -11.60 12.34 -9.82
CA PHE A 108 -12.56 13.13 -9.04
C PHE A 108 -11.96 13.68 -7.74
N PHE A 109 -10.96 13.01 -7.18
CA PHE A 109 -10.29 13.44 -5.96
C PHE A 109 -8.77 13.40 -6.16
N LYS A 110 -8.13 14.55 -5.99
CA LYS A 110 -6.67 14.69 -6.15
C LYS A 110 -5.92 14.61 -4.82
N GLU A 111 -6.60 14.88 -3.73
CA GLU A 111 -6.05 14.93 -2.38
C GLU A 111 -7.05 14.37 -1.36
N SER A 112 -6.57 14.10 -0.16
CA SER A 112 -7.42 13.69 0.96
C SER A 112 -8.57 14.67 1.14
N THR A 113 -9.78 14.16 1.39
CA THR A 113 -10.99 14.98 1.33
C THR A 113 -11.91 14.66 2.52
N LEU A 114 -12.43 15.73 3.16
CA LEU A 114 -13.43 15.60 4.23
C LEU A 114 -14.74 15.03 3.66
N VAL A 115 -15.31 14.07 4.35
CA VAL A 115 -16.58 13.44 3.97
C VAL A 115 -17.73 14.43 4.14
N THR A 116 -18.48 14.63 3.07
CA THR A 116 -19.75 15.37 3.00
C THR A 116 -20.72 14.59 2.14
N ASP A 117 -22.01 14.95 2.15
CA ASP A 117 -23.01 14.31 1.30
C ASP A 117 -22.64 14.39 -0.19
N GLU A 118 -22.07 15.52 -0.64
CA GLU A 118 -21.61 15.68 -2.03
C GLU A 118 -20.40 14.79 -2.35
N VAL A 119 -19.45 14.68 -1.42
CA VAL A 119 -18.28 13.79 -1.56
C VAL A 119 -18.72 12.33 -1.63
N LEU A 120 -19.63 11.90 -0.74
CA LEU A 120 -20.18 10.53 -0.76
C LEU A 120 -20.93 10.23 -2.06
N LYS A 121 -21.75 11.18 -2.52
CA LYS A 121 -22.46 11.05 -3.79
C LYS A 121 -21.49 10.89 -4.94
N THR A 122 -20.48 11.76 -5.04
CA THR A 122 -19.45 11.69 -6.09
C THR A 122 -18.66 10.38 -6.02
N PHE A 123 -18.27 9.97 -4.82
CA PHE A 123 -17.54 8.73 -4.60
C PHE A 123 -18.35 7.50 -5.05
N ASN A 124 -19.61 7.42 -4.62
CA ASN A 124 -20.51 6.31 -4.96
C ASN A 124 -20.85 6.26 -6.46
N GLU A 125 -21.18 7.39 -7.06
CA GLU A 125 -21.65 7.44 -8.46
C GLU A 125 -20.52 7.35 -9.48
N LYS A 126 -19.33 7.89 -9.18
CA LYS A 126 -18.28 8.11 -10.17
C LYS A 126 -16.98 7.35 -9.89
N SER A 127 -16.61 7.14 -8.62
CA SER A 127 -15.31 6.58 -8.27
C SER A 127 -15.27 5.05 -8.22
N ILE A 128 -16.41 4.39 -8.04
CA ILE A 128 -16.51 2.93 -7.96
C ILE A 128 -15.80 2.20 -9.13
N PRO A 129 -15.94 2.63 -10.42
CA PRO A 129 -15.31 1.93 -11.55
C PRO A 129 -13.78 1.93 -11.53
N TYR A 130 -13.12 2.84 -10.81
CA TYR A 130 -11.64 2.94 -10.76
C TYR A 130 -11.01 1.94 -9.79
N ALA A 131 -11.78 1.41 -8.83
CA ALA A 131 -11.34 0.32 -7.95
C ALA A 131 -12.55 -0.55 -7.55
N PRO A 132 -13.15 -1.30 -8.47
CA PRO A 132 -14.44 -1.97 -8.27
C PRO A 132 -14.41 -3.07 -7.21
N LEU A 133 -13.24 -3.59 -6.86
CA LEU A 133 -13.07 -4.59 -5.79
C LEU A 133 -12.79 -3.96 -4.41
N HIS A 134 -12.47 -2.67 -4.34
CA HIS A 134 -12.02 -1.98 -3.13
C HIS A 134 -12.95 -0.85 -2.70
N ASN A 135 -13.43 -0.04 -3.65
CA ASN A 135 -14.26 1.13 -3.31
C ASN A 135 -15.64 0.78 -2.72
N PRO A 136 -16.36 -0.27 -3.19
CA PRO A 136 -17.63 -0.64 -2.55
C PRO A 136 -17.48 -1.06 -1.08
N PRO A 137 -16.52 -1.93 -0.68
CA PRO A 137 -16.26 -2.20 0.73
C PRO A 137 -15.86 -0.97 1.55
N ALA A 138 -15.06 -0.06 0.97
CA ALA A 138 -14.70 1.19 1.64
C ALA A 138 -15.94 2.05 1.94
N LEU A 139 -16.86 2.17 0.98
CA LEU A 139 -18.13 2.89 1.18
C LEU A 139 -18.97 2.26 2.29
N LEU A 140 -19.05 0.93 2.40
CA LEU A 140 -19.72 0.25 3.50
C LEU A 140 -19.10 0.61 4.86
N GLY A 141 -17.76 0.66 4.92
CA GLY A 141 -17.04 1.06 6.12
C GLY A 141 -17.31 2.52 6.51
N ILE A 142 -17.31 3.45 5.56
CA ILE A 142 -17.62 4.86 5.78
C ILE A 142 -19.05 4.98 6.36
N ASN A 143 -20.04 4.36 5.72
CA ASN A 143 -21.42 4.39 6.19
C ASN A 143 -21.58 3.80 7.60
N ALA A 144 -20.86 2.72 7.91
CA ALA A 144 -20.86 2.11 9.24
C ALA A 144 -20.30 3.08 10.31
N CYS A 145 -19.26 3.84 9.98
CA CYS A 145 -18.67 4.84 10.87
C CYS A 145 -19.65 6.02 11.08
N LEU A 146 -20.25 6.56 10.02
CA LEU A 146 -21.23 7.64 10.10
C LEU A 146 -22.43 7.26 10.99
N GLU A 147 -22.89 5.99 10.92
CA GLU A 147 -24.01 5.50 11.74
C GLU A 147 -23.63 5.31 13.22
N THR A 148 -22.42 4.78 13.49
CA THR A 148 -22.01 4.38 14.84
C THR A 148 -21.29 5.47 15.61
N MET A 149 -20.69 6.43 14.92
CA MET A 149 -19.92 7.55 15.50
C MET A 149 -20.38 8.90 14.91
N PRO A 150 -21.67 9.24 15.01
CA PRO A 150 -22.20 10.44 14.36
C PRO A 150 -21.53 11.72 14.88
N GLY A 151 -21.26 12.65 13.98
CA GLY A 151 -20.69 13.96 14.29
C GLY A 151 -19.16 13.98 14.41
N ILE A 152 -18.49 12.85 14.29
CA ILE A 152 -17.01 12.80 14.20
C ILE A 152 -16.63 13.05 12.73
N PRO A 153 -15.71 13.99 12.44
CA PRO A 153 -15.24 14.22 11.07
C PRO A 153 -14.60 12.97 10.46
N GLU A 154 -15.01 12.63 9.25
CA GLU A 154 -14.44 11.53 8.48
C GLU A 154 -13.70 12.05 7.26
N VAL A 155 -12.56 11.42 6.92
CA VAL A 155 -11.70 11.84 5.82
C VAL A 155 -11.37 10.65 4.93
N LEU A 156 -11.55 10.82 3.63
CA LEU A 156 -11.09 9.90 2.60
C LEU A 156 -9.62 10.19 2.30
N VAL A 157 -8.76 9.19 2.45
CA VAL A 157 -7.32 9.28 2.16
C VAL A 157 -7.00 8.30 1.05
N PHE A 158 -6.46 8.81 -0.06
CA PHE A 158 -6.33 8.02 -1.29
C PHE A 158 -4.90 7.51 -1.48
N ASP A 159 -4.73 6.22 -1.80
CA ASP A 159 -3.44 5.63 -2.18
C ASP A 159 -2.80 6.34 -3.39
N THR A 160 -3.59 7.04 -4.17
CA THR A 160 -3.16 7.76 -5.37
C THR A 160 -2.78 9.22 -5.12
N SER A 161 -3.04 9.78 -3.93
CA SER A 161 -2.84 11.22 -3.66
C SER A 161 -1.40 11.66 -3.82
N PHE A 162 -0.44 10.89 -3.29
CA PHE A 162 0.99 11.23 -3.38
C PHE A 162 1.49 11.31 -4.84
N HIS A 163 0.85 10.54 -5.75
CA HIS A 163 1.19 10.48 -7.16
C HIS A 163 0.55 11.58 -8.01
N GLN A 164 -0.32 12.41 -7.44
CA GLN A 164 -0.99 13.48 -8.21
C GLN A 164 -0.05 14.61 -8.62
N THR A 165 1.17 14.65 -8.09
CA THR A 165 2.21 15.60 -8.48
C THR A 165 2.99 15.18 -9.74
N MET A 166 2.73 14.01 -10.30
CA MET A 166 3.33 13.56 -11.57
C MET A 166 3.04 14.55 -12.69
N PRO A 167 4.05 14.94 -13.50
CA PRO A 167 3.84 15.77 -14.69
C PRO A 167 3.11 14.98 -15.79
N GLU A 168 2.44 15.70 -16.69
CA GLU A 168 1.63 15.11 -17.76
C GLU A 168 2.38 14.06 -18.58
N LYS A 169 3.62 14.33 -18.95
CA LYS A 169 4.49 13.41 -19.69
C LYS A 169 4.76 12.08 -19.00
N ALA A 170 4.58 11.98 -17.67
CA ALA A 170 4.79 10.77 -16.91
C ALA A 170 3.48 9.96 -16.73
N TYR A 171 2.33 10.64 -16.65
CA TYR A 171 1.07 9.95 -16.43
C TYR A 171 0.29 9.62 -17.69
N MET A 172 0.59 10.24 -18.85
CA MET A 172 -0.13 9.99 -20.08
C MET A 172 0.30 8.67 -20.72
N TYR A 173 -0.69 7.88 -21.16
CA TYR A 173 -0.46 6.74 -22.03
C TYR A 173 -0.46 7.16 -23.51
N GLY A 174 0.29 6.48 -24.35
CA GLY A 174 0.31 6.66 -25.81
C GLY A 174 -0.95 6.12 -26.49
N LEU A 175 -2.12 6.45 -25.95
CA LEU A 175 -3.43 6.07 -26.45
C LEU A 175 -4.15 7.29 -27.06
N PRO A 176 -5.25 7.10 -27.83
CA PRO A 176 -6.05 8.23 -28.31
C PRO A 176 -6.43 9.17 -27.17
N TYR A 177 -6.10 10.45 -27.31
CA TYR A 177 -6.19 11.47 -26.25
C TYR A 177 -7.59 11.57 -25.63
N LYS A 178 -8.64 11.29 -26.44
CA LYS A 178 -10.03 11.27 -25.97
C LYS A 178 -10.27 10.32 -24.78
N TYR A 179 -9.48 9.24 -24.62
CA TYR A 179 -9.65 8.33 -23.48
C TYR A 179 -9.20 8.97 -22.16
N PHE A 180 -8.23 9.88 -22.25
CA PHE A 180 -7.88 10.70 -21.10
C PHE A 180 -8.98 11.73 -20.80
N GLU A 181 -9.46 12.46 -21.82
CA GLU A 181 -10.46 13.52 -21.63
C GLU A 181 -11.82 12.98 -21.16
N GLU A 182 -12.31 11.91 -21.78
CA GLU A 182 -13.65 11.38 -21.54
C GLU A 182 -13.71 10.40 -20.37
N TYR A 183 -12.66 9.58 -20.19
CA TYR A 183 -12.67 8.45 -19.23
C TYR A 183 -11.58 8.55 -18.17
N GLY A 184 -10.78 9.59 -18.14
CA GLY A 184 -9.71 9.76 -17.18
C GLY A 184 -8.63 8.68 -17.27
N VAL A 185 -8.40 8.11 -18.47
CA VAL A 185 -7.37 7.06 -18.65
C VAL A 185 -5.98 7.68 -18.57
N ARG A 186 -5.34 7.48 -17.42
CA ARG A 186 -3.97 7.91 -17.12
C ARG A 186 -3.34 7.01 -16.09
N ARG A 187 -2.03 7.15 -15.85
CA ARG A 187 -1.37 6.55 -14.69
C ARG A 187 -1.82 7.25 -13.40
N TYR A 188 -2.28 6.48 -12.42
CA TYR A 188 -2.63 6.94 -11.07
C TYR A 188 -1.61 6.49 -10.04
N GLY A 189 -1.07 5.29 -10.17
CA GLY A 189 -0.20 4.67 -9.19
C GLY A 189 -0.98 4.07 -8.02
N ALA A 190 -0.26 3.51 -7.06
CA ALA A 190 -0.77 3.03 -5.78
C ALA A 190 0.34 3.02 -4.73
N HIS A 191 0.03 2.61 -3.49
CA HIS A 191 0.93 2.64 -2.32
C HIS A 191 1.44 4.06 -1.99
N GLY A 192 0.69 5.10 -2.38
CA GLY A 192 1.11 6.48 -2.21
C GLY A 192 1.38 6.85 -0.76
N MET A 193 0.61 6.32 0.19
CA MET A 193 0.83 6.55 1.62
C MET A 193 2.15 5.93 2.10
N SER A 194 2.50 4.72 1.64
CA SER A 194 3.80 4.12 1.92
C SER A 194 4.95 4.96 1.36
N HIS A 195 4.86 5.33 0.08
CA HIS A 195 5.88 6.17 -0.57
C HIS A 195 6.02 7.54 0.10
N GLN A 196 4.91 8.14 0.55
CA GLN A 196 4.94 9.40 1.31
C GLN A 196 5.65 9.20 2.65
N PHE A 197 5.27 8.18 3.41
CA PHE A 197 5.86 7.88 4.72
C PHE A 197 7.37 7.70 4.63
N VAL A 198 7.84 6.85 3.71
CA VAL A 198 9.28 6.59 3.57
C VAL A 198 10.04 7.79 3.02
N THR A 199 9.38 8.70 2.28
CA THR A 199 9.98 9.95 1.84
C THR A 199 10.23 10.89 3.02
N GLU A 200 9.25 11.04 3.94
CA GLU A 200 9.39 11.81 5.16
C GLU A 200 10.50 11.22 6.05
N GLU A 201 10.52 9.90 6.20
CA GLU A 201 11.50 9.20 7.04
C GLU A 201 12.92 9.23 6.45
N ALA A 202 13.08 9.06 5.14
CA ALA A 202 14.37 9.19 4.46
C ALA A 202 14.94 10.61 4.61
N ALA A 203 14.11 11.66 4.49
CA ALA A 203 14.52 13.03 4.73
C ALA A 203 15.04 13.23 6.16
N ARG A 204 14.36 12.65 7.15
CA ARG A 204 14.77 12.65 8.57
C ARG A 204 16.10 11.92 8.78
N LEU A 205 16.23 10.68 8.23
CA LEU A 205 17.45 9.86 8.37
C LEU A 205 18.67 10.52 7.70
N MET A 206 18.47 11.19 6.58
CA MET A 206 19.51 11.93 5.87
C MET A 206 19.77 13.33 6.46
N ASN A 207 18.97 13.78 7.44
CA ASN A 207 19.00 15.14 7.96
C ASN A 207 18.97 16.19 6.83
N LYS A 208 18.08 15.99 5.85
CA LYS A 208 17.94 16.80 4.65
C LYS A 208 16.51 17.35 4.55
N PRO A 209 16.31 18.63 4.17
CA PRO A 209 14.98 19.15 3.88
C PRO A 209 14.28 18.29 2.83
N ILE A 210 12.99 17.98 3.05
CA ILE A 210 12.22 17.08 2.16
C ILE A 210 12.10 17.67 0.74
N ASP A 211 12.01 18.98 0.61
CA ASP A 211 11.92 19.71 -0.66
C ASP A 211 13.26 19.80 -1.43
N GLU A 212 14.33 19.26 -0.86
CA GLU A 212 15.63 19.08 -1.52
C GLU A 212 15.95 17.60 -1.79
N LEU A 213 15.10 16.65 -1.33
CA LEU A 213 15.36 15.22 -1.43
C LEU A 213 14.93 14.66 -2.79
N ASN A 214 15.88 13.99 -3.47
CA ASN A 214 15.61 13.19 -4.65
C ASN A 214 15.87 11.72 -4.33
N MET A 215 14.85 10.87 -4.48
CA MET A 215 14.99 9.48 -4.09
C MET A 215 14.17 8.53 -4.97
N ILE A 216 14.52 7.26 -4.89
CA ILE A 216 13.74 6.16 -5.45
C ILE A 216 13.21 5.33 -4.29
N SER A 217 11.90 5.17 -4.20
CA SER A 217 11.23 4.36 -3.17
C SER A 217 10.74 3.06 -3.78
N CYS A 218 11.16 1.92 -3.19
CA CYS A 218 10.86 0.57 -3.64
C CYS A 218 9.96 -0.12 -2.62
N HIS A 219 8.64 0.03 -2.77
CA HIS A 219 7.65 -0.69 -1.98
C HIS A 219 7.51 -2.12 -2.50
N LEU A 220 8.04 -3.10 -1.76
CA LEU A 220 8.16 -4.49 -2.18
C LEU A 220 7.36 -5.39 -1.23
N GLY A 221 6.18 -5.80 -1.66
CA GLY A 221 5.29 -6.71 -0.96
C GLY A 221 4.66 -7.74 -1.91
N ASN A 222 3.54 -8.34 -1.53
CA ASN A 222 2.75 -9.15 -2.46
C ASN A 222 2.23 -8.33 -3.65
N GLY A 223 1.88 -7.05 -3.42
CA GLY A 223 1.85 -5.99 -4.42
C GLY A 223 3.12 -5.17 -4.31
N SER A 224 3.71 -4.73 -5.42
CA SER A 224 4.97 -4.00 -5.43
C SER A 224 4.93 -2.82 -6.39
N SER A 225 5.52 -1.71 -5.98
CA SER A 225 5.69 -0.52 -6.82
C SER A 225 7.02 0.18 -6.56
N ILE A 226 7.50 0.91 -7.56
CA ILE A 226 8.66 1.80 -7.41
C ILE A 226 8.21 3.20 -7.79
N THR A 227 8.69 4.21 -7.06
CA THR A 227 8.33 5.60 -7.27
C THR A 227 9.60 6.47 -7.34
N ALA A 228 9.65 7.33 -8.37
CA ALA A 228 10.66 8.38 -8.50
C ALA A 228 10.15 9.65 -7.79
N ILE A 229 10.94 10.15 -6.87
CA ILE A 229 10.60 11.30 -6.02
C ILE A 229 11.65 12.38 -6.24
N LYS A 230 11.21 13.56 -6.64
CA LYS A 230 12.06 14.73 -6.86
C LYS A 230 11.60 15.88 -5.98
N ASN A 231 12.52 16.42 -5.18
CA ASN A 231 12.19 17.49 -4.23
C ASN A 231 10.99 17.12 -3.33
N GLY A 232 11.00 15.89 -2.81
CA GLY A 232 9.94 15.36 -1.96
C GLY A 232 8.60 15.07 -2.64
N LYS A 233 8.49 15.19 -3.97
CA LYS A 233 7.26 15.01 -4.73
C LYS A 233 7.39 13.86 -5.73
N CYS A 234 6.35 13.05 -5.87
CA CYS A 234 6.30 12.02 -6.90
C CYS A 234 6.36 12.63 -8.31
N VAL A 235 7.29 12.16 -9.14
CA VAL A 235 7.40 12.55 -10.55
C VAL A 235 7.16 11.39 -11.52
N ASP A 236 7.21 10.15 -11.04
CA ASP A 236 6.83 8.94 -11.78
C ASP A 236 6.59 7.78 -10.81
N THR A 237 5.80 6.79 -11.21
CA THR A 237 5.58 5.55 -10.44
C THR A 237 5.30 4.38 -11.36
N SER A 238 5.62 3.15 -10.93
CA SER A 238 5.54 1.96 -11.77
C SER A 238 4.13 1.41 -11.96
N MET A 239 3.23 1.53 -10.97
CA MET A 239 1.85 1.13 -11.12
C MET A 239 1.10 2.14 -12.01
N GLY A 240 0.16 1.65 -12.81
CA GLY A 240 -0.48 2.41 -13.88
C GLY A 240 -1.89 2.91 -13.55
N PHE A 241 -2.79 2.71 -14.52
CA PHE A 241 -4.22 2.95 -14.36
C PHE A 241 -4.81 2.07 -13.25
N THR A 242 -4.30 0.85 -13.13
CA THR A 242 -4.58 -0.10 -12.05
C THR A 242 -3.28 -0.57 -11.40
N PRO A 243 -3.33 -1.25 -10.23
CA PRO A 243 -2.15 -1.85 -9.61
C PRO A 243 -1.59 -3.09 -10.34
N LEU A 244 -1.91 -3.31 -11.60
CA LEU A 244 -1.42 -4.44 -12.40
C LEU A 244 -0.11 -4.14 -13.12
N GLU A 245 0.03 -2.94 -13.70
CA GLU A 245 1.22 -2.47 -14.42
C GLU A 245 2.43 -2.34 -13.49
N GLY A 246 3.64 -2.46 -14.04
CA GLY A 246 4.89 -2.25 -13.34
C GLY A 246 5.65 -3.52 -13.05
N LEU A 247 6.04 -3.73 -11.81
CA LEU A 247 6.84 -4.87 -11.37
C LEU A 247 6.09 -6.19 -11.49
N VAL A 248 6.82 -7.28 -11.68
CA VAL A 248 6.33 -8.62 -11.39
C VAL A 248 6.07 -8.72 -9.88
N MET A 249 4.90 -9.23 -9.50
CA MET A 249 4.44 -9.29 -8.11
C MET A 249 4.12 -10.74 -7.71
N GLY A 250 3.65 -10.96 -6.51
CA GLY A 250 3.31 -12.31 -6.05
C GLY A 250 2.41 -13.10 -7.03
N THR A 251 1.30 -12.49 -7.47
CA THR A 251 0.33 -13.10 -8.40
C THR A 251 0.01 -12.26 -9.63
N ARG A 252 0.53 -11.03 -9.73
CA ARG A 252 0.29 -10.11 -10.85
C ARG A 252 1.46 -10.13 -11.81
N SER A 253 1.14 -10.08 -13.12
CA SER A 253 2.15 -10.15 -14.18
C SER A 253 3.15 -9.00 -14.22
N GLY A 254 2.72 -7.79 -13.83
CA GLY A 254 3.45 -6.56 -14.17
C GLY A 254 3.42 -6.27 -15.67
N ASP A 255 4.42 -5.52 -16.13
CA ASP A 255 4.55 -5.12 -17.54
C ASP A 255 4.64 -6.30 -18.50
N LEU A 256 3.84 -6.24 -19.55
CA LEU A 256 3.84 -7.21 -20.65
C LEU A 256 3.48 -6.53 -21.98
N ASP A 257 3.75 -7.20 -23.11
CA ASP A 257 3.26 -6.77 -24.41
C ASP A 257 1.76 -7.04 -24.50
N PRO A 258 0.91 -6.01 -24.79
CA PRO A 258 -0.54 -6.18 -24.90
C PRO A 258 -0.98 -7.21 -25.96
N ALA A 259 -0.19 -7.45 -27.01
CA ALA A 259 -0.49 -8.46 -28.04
C ALA A 259 -0.53 -9.91 -27.47
N ILE A 260 0.13 -10.15 -26.34
CA ILE A 260 0.06 -11.43 -25.63
C ILE A 260 -1.39 -11.76 -25.21
N LEU A 261 -2.19 -10.73 -24.87
CA LEU A 261 -3.58 -10.94 -24.46
C LEU A 261 -4.39 -11.62 -25.57
N GLU A 262 -4.40 -11.03 -26.77
CA GLU A 262 -5.11 -11.61 -27.94
C GLU A 262 -4.60 -13.02 -28.24
N PHE A 263 -3.27 -13.18 -28.32
CA PHE A 263 -2.66 -14.47 -28.64
C PHE A 263 -3.06 -15.58 -27.68
N VAL A 264 -3.02 -15.31 -26.37
CA VAL A 264 -3.39 -16.33 -25.35
C VAL A 264 -4.90 -16.55 -25.33
N MET A 265 -5.71 -15.50 -25.43
CA MET A 265 -7.18 -15.63 -25.47
C MET A 265 -7.64 -16.52 -26.64
N ASP A 266 -7.03 -16.35 -27.83
CA ASP A 266 -7.32 -17.19 -29.00
C ASP A 266 -6.88 -18.65 -28.80
N LYS A 267 -5.73 -18.88 -28.15
CA LYS A 267 -5.23 -20.25 -27.88
C LYS A 267 -6.02 -21.00 -26.83
N GLU A 268 -6.45 -20.32 -25.78
CA GLU A 268 -7.14 -20.90 -24.63
C GLU A 268 -8.67 -20.83 -24.75
N GLY A 269 -9.20 -20.08 -25.72
CA GLY A 269 -10.64 -19.88 -25.89
C GLY A 269 -11.30 -19.13 -24.74
N ILE A 270 -10.59 -18.16 -24.16
CA ILE A 270 -11.03 -17.37 -23.00
C ILE A 270 -11.35 -15.93 -23.39
N ASP A 271 -12.19 -15.27 -22.61
CA ASP A 271 -12.53 -13.87 -22.80
C ASP A 271 -11.56 -12.92 -22.04
N ILE A 272 -11.71 -11.61 -22.27
CA ILE A 272 -10.88 -10.58 -21.63
C ILE A 272 -11.02 -10.57 -20.10
N HIS A 273 -12.18 -10.90 -19.54
CA HIS A 273 -12.38 -10.92 -18.10
C HIS A 273 -11.61 -12.07 -17.44
N GLN A 274 -11.62 -13.25 -18.10
CA GLN A 274 -10.83 -14.40 -17.70
C GLN A 274 -9.33 -14.10 -17.82
N MET A 275 -8.90 -13.46 -18.91
CA MET A 275 -7.51 -13.06 -19.10
C MET A 275 -7.06 -12.07 -18.02
N LEU A 276 -7.83 -11.04 -17.71
CA LEU A 276 -7.52 -10.09 -16.64
C LEU A 276 -7.48 -10.77 -15.26
N LYS A 277 -8.30 -11.79 -15.03
CA LYS A 277 -8.22 -12.59 -13.80
C LYS A 277 -6.90 -13.37 -13.72
N ILE A 278 -6.44 -13.95 -14.84
CA ILE A 278 -5.14 -14.63 -14.92
C ILE A 278 -4.01 -13.65 -14.60
N LEU A 279 -3.99 -12.48 -15.26
CA LEU A 279 -2.95 -11.46 -15.04
C LEU A 279 -2.88 -10.97 -13.59
N ASN A 280 -4.01 -10.91 -12.88
CA ASN A 280 -4.06 -10.41 -11.50
C ASN A 280 -3.86 -11.50 -10.43
N LYS A 281 -4.26 -12.77 -10.69
CA LYS A 281 -4.38 -13.79 -9.65
C LYS A 281 -3.60 -15.07 -9.90
N ALA A 282 -3.18 -15.32 -11.16
CA ALA A 282 -2.54 -16.56 -11.56
C ALA A 282 -1.25 -16.33 -12.37
N SER A 283 -0.65 -15.16 -12.23
CA SER A 283 0.59 -14.74 -12.89
C SER A 283 1.69 -14.44 -11.86
N GLY A 284 2.65 -13.62 -12.21
CA GLY A 284 3.71 -13.18 -11.31
C GLY A 284 4.63 -14.30 -10.84
N LEU A 285 5.15 -14.16 -9.62
CA LEU A 285 6.07 -15.12 -9.01
C LEU A 285 5.42 -16.51 -8.88
N LEU A 286 4.12 -16.57 -8.57
CA LEU A 286 3.35 -17.81 -8.52
C LEU A 286 3.44 -18.57 -9.85
N ALA A 287 3.16 -17.91 -10.97
CA ALA A 287 3.19 -18.55 -12.29
C ALA A 287 4.61 -18.91 -12.73
N LEU A 288 5.58 -18.03 -12.48
CA LEU A 288 6.98 -18.27 -12.83
C LEU A 288 7.55 -19.48 -12.08
N SER A 289 7.33 -19.56 -10.80
CA SER A 289 7.78 -20.69 -9.97
C SER A 289 6.99 -21.97 -10.23
N GLY A 290 5.67 -21.84 -10.44
CA GLY A 290 4.72 -22.93 -10.50
C GLY A 290 4.33 -23.49 -9.12
N GLU A 291 4.80 -22.85 -8.04
CA GLU A 291 4.64 -23.33 -6.65
C GLU A 291 3.95 -22.28 -5.77
N THR A 292 4.56 -21.11 -5.63
CA THR A 292 4.12 -20.07 -4.71
C THR A 292 4.47 -18.67 -5.21
N GLY A 293 3.71 -17.67 -4.77
CA GLY A 293 4.06 -16.24 -4.96
C GLY A 293 4.76 -15.62 -3.74
N ASP A 294 4.96 -16.40 -2.66
CA ASP A 294 5.60 -15.91 -1.44
C ASP A 294 7.14 -16.00 -1.58
N VAL A 295 7.81 -14.87 -1.44
CA VAL A 295 9.28 -14.77 -1.58
C VAL A 295 10.01 -15.61 -0.54
N ARG A 296 9.46 -15.77 0.66
CA ARG A 296 10.05 -16.60 1.73
C ARG A 296 10.11 -18.06 1.29
N ASP A 297 9.01 -18.58 0.77
CA ASP A 297 8.94 -19.95 0.26
C ASP A 297 9.84 -20.13 -0.97
N LEU A 298 9.87 -19.14 -1.88
CA LEU A 298 10.73 -19.17 -3.07
C LEU A 298 12.21 -19.22 -2.71
N ARG A 299 12.64 -18.50 -1.66
CA ARG A 299 14.03 -18.53 -1.15
C ARG A 299 14.37 -19.92 -0.63
N GLU A 300 13.47 -20.55 0.12
CA GLU A 300 13.70 -21.92 0.62
C GLU A 300 13.75 -22.94 -0.55
N LEU A 301 12.87 -22.84 -1.52
CA LEU A 301 12.89 -23.67 -2.74
C LEU A 301 14.19 -23.45 -3.54
N ARG A 302 14.68 -22.21 -3.66
CA ARG A 302 15.97 -21.90 -4.30
C ARG A 302 17.13 -22.61 -3.59
N LYS A 303 17.17 -22.59 -2.25
CA LYS A 303 18.20 -23.32 -1.47
C LYS A 303 18.15 -24.83 -1.71
N GLN A 304 16.96 -25.38 -1.96
CA GLN A 304 16.75 -26.79 -2.31
C GLN A 304 17.06 -27.12 -3.78
N GLY A 305 17.50 -26.14 -4.57
CA GLY A 305 17.84 -26.31 -5.98
C GLY A 305 16.66 -26.25 -6.95
N HIS A 306 15.52 -25.71 -6.55
CA HIS A 306 14.35 -25.57 -7.43
C HIS A 306 14.58 -24.48 -8.48
N LYS A 307 14.79 -24.87 -9.73
CA LYS A 307 15.22 -23.99 -10.84
C LYS A 307 14.25 -22.87 -11.14
N ARG A 308 12.93 -23.16 -11.15
CA ARG A 308 11.90 -22.14 -11.48
C ARG A 308 11.73 -21.14 -10.33
N ALA A 309 11.88 -21.56 -9.07
CA ALA A 309 11.86 -20.63 -7.95
C ALA A 309 13.06 -19.67 -7.99
N ALA A 310 14.26 -20.17 -8.31
CA ALA A 310 15.43 -19.34 -8.53
C ALA A 310 15.20 -18.33 -9.66
N MET A 311 14.71 -18.78 -10.82
CA MET A 311 14.38 -17.92 -11.96
C MET A 311 13.33 -16.85 -11.58
N ALA A 312 12.30 -17.19 -10.80
CA ALA A 312 11.28 -16.25 -10.37
C ALA A 312 11.87 -15.09 -9.53
N LEU A 313 12.77 -15.40 -8.60
CA LEU A 313 13.51 -14.40 -7.81
C LEU A 313 14.45 -13.54 -8.68
N ASP A 314 15.13 -14.16 -9.64
CA ASP A 314 16.02 -13.46 -10.57
C ASP A 314 15.21 -12.49 -11.46
N VAL A 315 14.03 -12.91 -11.96
CA VAL A 315 13.11 -12.03 -12.71
C VAL A 315 12.64 -10.86 -11.84
N LEU A 316 12.27 -11.09 -10.59
CA LEU A 316 11.85 -10.04 -9.66
C LEU A 316 12.97 -8.99 -9.50
N SER A 317 14.16 -9.41 -9.10
CA SER A 317 15.31 -8.52 -8.86
C SER A 317 15.72 -7.77 -10.14
N TYR A 318 15.71 -8.45 -11.30
CA TYR A 318 16.01 -7.84 -12.59
C TYR A 318 15.01 -6.73 -12.97
N ARG A 319 13.70 -6.96 -12.75
CA ARG A 319 12.67 -5.97 -13.04
C ARG A 319 12.78 -4.75 -12.12
N ILE A 320 13.06 -4.95 -10.83
CA ILE A 320 13.31 -3.87 -9.87
C ILE A 320 14.52 -3.05 -10.31
N ARG A 321 15.64 -3.69 -10.65
CA ARG A 321 16.85 -3.03 -11.15
C ARG A 321 16.59 -2.17 -12.39
N LYS A 322 15.80 -2.67 -13.34
CA LYS A 322 15.40 -1.90 -14.54
C LYS A 322 14.65 -0.62 -14.18
N TYR A 323 13.73 -0.68 -13.24
CA TYR A 323 12.99 0.49 -12.77
C TYR A 323 13.89 1.47 -12.00
N ILE A 324 14.80 0.96 -11.15
CA ILE A 324 15.80 1.80 -10.50
C ILE A 324 16.61 2.57 -11.55
N GLY A 325 17.14 1.89 -12.56
CA GLY A 325 17.91 2.53 -13.64
C GLY A 325 17.09 3.54 -14.44
N ALA A 326 15.84 3.22 -14.77
CA ALA A 326 14.93 4.14 -15.46
C ALA A 326 14.68 5.41 -14.63
N TYR A 327 14.45 5.26 -13.33
CA TYR A 327 14.15 6.39 -12.45
C TYR A 327 15.41 7.20 -12.08
N MET A 328 16.59 6.59 -12.07
CA MET A 328 17.86 7.34 -12.03
C MET A 328 17.97 8.29 -13.23
N ALA A 329 17.61 7.83 -14.43
CA ALA A 329 17.58 8.67 -15.63
C ALA A 329 16.52 9.78 -15.57
N VAL A 330 15.32 9.48 -15.03
CA VAL A 330 14.24 10.46 -14.84
C VAL A 330 14.63 11.56 -13.87
N LEU A 331 15.27 11.20 -12.75
CA LEU A 331 15.66 12.13 -11.69
C LEU A 331 16.93 12.94 -12.03
N GLY A 332 17.88 12.32 -12.74
CA GLY A 332 19.20 12.86 -13.05
C GLY A 332 20.17 12.86 -11.85
N HIS A 333 19.66 13.12 -10.65
CA HIS A 333 20.39 13.01 -9.38
C HIS A 333 19.54 12.25 -8.37
N VAL A 334 20.14 11.30 -7.63
CA VAL A 334 19.50 10.49 -6.60
C VAL A 334 20.34 10.59 -5.33
N ASP A 335 19.72 11.00 -4.24
CA ASP A 335 20.34 11.04 -2.90
C ASP A 335 20.31 9.67 -2.24
N CYS A 336 19.15 8.98 -2.33
CA CYS A 336 18.99 7.66 -1.73
C CYS A 336 17.96 6.79 -2.45
N ILE A 337 18.02 5.48 -2.14
CA ILE A 337 17.03 4.47 -2.51
C ILE A 337 16.51 3.87 -1.22
N THR A 338 15.19 3.70 -1.10
CA THR A 338 14.58 2.98 0.03
C THR A 338 13.98 1.65 -0.42
N PHE A 339 14.04 0.68 0.47
CA PHE A 339 13.39 -0.61 0.35
C PHE A 339 12.45 -0.79 1.52
N GLU A 340 11.19 -1.05 1.25
CA GLU A 340 10.13 -1.19 2.22
C GLU A 340 9.13 -2.27 1.83
N GLY A 341 8.17 -2.57 2.72
CA GLY A 341 7.23 -3.66 2.56
C GLY A 341 7.85 -5.02 2.89
N GLY A 342 7.04 -6.05 3.03
CA GLY A 342 7.50 -7.33 3.59
C GLY A 342 8.66 -8.01 2.82
N ILE A 343 8.81 -7.76 1.52
CA ILE A 343 9.95 -8.26 0.75
C ILE A 343 11.18 -7.38 1.03
N GLY A 344 11.03 -6.07 0.98
CA GLY A 344 12.13 -5.12 1.21
C GLY A 344 12.68 -5.18 2.63
N GLU A 345 11.81 -5.38 3.63
CA GLU A 345 12.17 -5.38 5.05
C GLU A 345 12.82 -6.69 5.53
N HIS A 346 12.47 -7.84 4.90
CA HIS A 346 12.84 -9.16 5.45
C HIS A 346 13.66 -10.05 4.51
N ASN A 347 14.10 -9.55 3.35
CA ASN A 347 14.84 -10.36 2.39
C ASN A 347 16.07 -9.62 1.85
N PRO A 348 17.14 -9.50 2.66
CA PRO A 348 18.34 -8.73 2.31
C PRO A 348 19.04 -9.26 1.05
N ASP A 349 19.04 -10.57 0.81
CA ASP A 349 19.54 -11.18 -0.41
C ASP A 349 18.78 -10.74 -1.68
N VAL A 350 17.48 -10.54 -1.58
CA VAL A 350 16.67 -10.00 -2.68
C VAL A 350 16.98 -8.51 -2.89
N VAL A 351 17.08 -7.72 -1.80
CA VAL A 351 17.46 -6.30 -1.87
C VAL A 351 18.82 -6.14 -2.52
N LYS A 352 19.82 -6.91 -2.06
CA LYS A 352 21.15 -6.94 -2.69
C LYS A 352 21.06 -7.27 -4.18
N ALA A 353 20.34 -8.32 -4.54
CA ALA A 353 20.19 -8.73 -5.94
C ALA A 353 19.53 -7.65 -6.83
N CYS A 354 18.74 -6.74 -6.26
CA CYS A 354 18.17 -5.62 -6.99
C CYS A 354 19.22 -4.58 -7.41
N VAL A 355 20.32 -4.47 -6.68
CA VAL A 355 21.34 -3.43 -6.88
C VAL A 355 22.70 -3.97 -7.32
N ASP A 356 22.91 -5.26 -7.29
CA ASP A 356 24.15 -5.91 -7.79
C ASP A 356 24.45 -5.47 -9.24
N GLY A 357 25.69 -5.01 -9.50
CA GLY A 357 26.12 -4.50 -10.79
C GLY A 357 25.77 -3.02 -11.03
N LEU A 358 25.36 -2.28 -9.98
CA LEU A 358 25.15 -0.85 -10.02
C LEU A 358 26.25 -0.04 -9.29
N GLU A 359 27.37 -0.68 -8.96
CA GLU A 359 28.49 -0.07 -8.22
C GLU A 359 29.09 1.12 -9.00
N GLU A 360 29.20 1.02 -10.32
CA GLU A 360 29.68 2.10 -11.19
C GLU A 360 28.76 3.34 -11.16
N PHE A 361 27.48 3.16 -10.81
CA PHE A 361 26.55 4.25 -10.59
C PHE A 361 26.65 4.82 -9.16
N GLY A 362 27.51 4.26 -8.32
CA GLY A 362 27.72 4.70 -6.94
C GLY A 362 26.70 4.11 -5.96
N ILE A 363 26.15 2.96 -6.27
CA ILE A 363 25.24 2.18 -5.41
C ILE A 363 26.01 0.94 -4.94
N ILE A 364 26.40 0.89 -3.65
CA ILE A 364 27.21 -0.19 -3.09
C ILE A 364 26.50 -0.73 -1.85
N TYR A 365 26.00 -1.97 -1.94
CA TYR A 365 25.35 -2.66 -0.82
C TYR A 365 26.37 -3.05 0.25
N ASP A 366 25.98 -2.98 1.52
CA ASP A 366 26.79 -3.42 2.65
C ASP A 366 26.48 -4.89 2.96
N ASP A 367 27.41 -5.77 2.56
CA ASP A 367 27.25 -7.22 2.71
C ASP A 367 27.18 -7.70 4.18
N SER A 368 27.51 -6.84 5.15
CA SER A 368 27.37 -7.18 6.58
C SER A 368 25.92 -7.40 6.99
N HIS A 369 24.96 -6.92 6.20
CA HIS A 369 23.52 -7.07 6.44
C HIS A 369 22.87 -8.24 5.71
N ILE A 370 23.64 -9.06 4.98
CA ILE A 370 23.09 -10.12 4.11
C ILE A 370 22.38 -11.25 4.87
N ASP A 371 22.78 -11.50 6.11
CA ASP A 371 22.23 -12.56 6.96
C ASP A 371 21.19 -12.03 7.97
N ASP A 372 20.86 -10.74 7.94
CA ASP A 372 19.87 -10.15 8.84
C ASP A 372 18.47 -10.59 8.44
N GLU A 373 17.70 -11.21 9.35
CA GLU A 373 16.31 -11.60 9.08
C GLU A 373 15.37 -10.39 9.01
N MET A 374 15.71 -9.33 9.72
CA MET A 374 15.00 -8.06 9.71
C MET A 374 15.99 -6.96 10.08
N TYR A 375 16.22 -6.02 9.19
CA TYR A 375 17.07 -4.87 9.44
C TYR A 375 16.35 -3.59 9.01
N GLU A 376 16.32 -2.62 9.88
CA GLU A 376 15.82 -1.27 9.61
C GLU A 376 16.98 -0.28 9.78
N GLY A 377 17.25 0.49 8.74
CA GLY A 377 18.33 1.46 8.73
C GLY A 377 19.11 1.49 7.41
N ILE A 378 20.36 1.93 7.48
CA ILE A 378 21.24 2.07 6.32
C ILE A 378 21.80 0.70 5.92
N VAL A 379 21.68 0.35 4.63
CA VAL A 379 22.18 -0.90 4.04
C VAL A 379 23.19 -0.66 2.90
N SER A 380 23.73 0.54 2.82
CA SER A 380 24.80 0.90 1.88
C SER A 380 26.09 1.14 2.61
N THR A 381 27.23 0.82 1.97
CA THR A 381 28.54 1.11 2.52
C THR A 381 28.78 2.64 2.66
N PRO A 382 29.74 3.06 3.51
CA PRO A 382 30.11 4.48 3.61
C PRO A 382 30.55 5.11 2.28
N GLU A 383 31.17 4.34 1.40
CA GLU A 383 31.66 4.76 0.07
C GLU A 383 30.56 4.92 -0.96
N SER A 384 29.37 4.33 -0.71
CA SER A 384 28.23 4.47 -1.60
C SER A 384 27.83 5.94 -1.74
N LYS A 385 27.78 6.44 -2.96
CA LYS A 385 27.36 7.81 -3.28
C LYS A 385 25.87 7.99 -3.09
N ILE A 386 25.10 6.98 -3.50
CA ILE A 386 23.65 6.91 -3.28
C ILE A 386 23.43 6.06 -2.05
N LYS A 387 22.82 6.64 -1.01
CA LYS A 387 22.55 5.89 0.22
C LYS A 387 21.37 4.94 0.03
N MET A 388 21.41 3.79 0.68
CA MET A 388 20.29 2.85 0.67
C MET A 388 19.79 2.63 2.09
N PHE A 389 18.48 2.60 2.24
CA PHE A 389 17.82 2.36 3.52
C PHE A 389 16.77 1.26 3.38
N VAL A 390 16.62 0.46 4.43
CA VAL A 390 15.43 -0.33 4.68
C VAL A 390 14.60 0.41 5.71
N ILE A 391 13.33 0.69 5.40
CA ILE A 391 12.42 1.46 6.25
C ILE A 391 11.10 0.69 6.36
N ALA A 392 10.68 0.36 7.58
CA ALA A 392 9.36 -0.22 7.82
C ALA A 392 8.26 0.81 7.55
N THR A 393 7.28 0.44 6.74
CA THR A 393 6.19 1.36 6.38
C THR A 393 5.17 1.51 7.50
N ASN A 394 4.55 2.69 7.57
CA ASN A 394 3.43 2.97 8.47
C ASN A 394 2.38 3.83 7.75
N GLU A 395 1.56 3.18 6.92
CA GLU A 395 0.50 3.85 6.15
C GLU A 395 -0.54 4.50 7.07
N GLU A 396 -0.83 3.86 8.19
CA GLU A 396 -1.86 4.31 9.11
C GLU A 396 -1.53 5.67 9.74
N VAL A 397 -0.25 5.95 9.98
CA VAL A 397 0.19 7.27 10.47
C VAL A 397 -0.07 8.36 9.43
N ILE A 398 0.15 8.09 8.15
CA ILE A 398 -0.16 9.05 7.07
C ILE A 398 -1.67 9.30 7.00
N ILE A 399 -2.49 8.24 7.06
CA ILE A 399 -3.95 8.38 7.08
C ILE A 399 -4.38 9.24 8.27
N ALA A 400 -3.81 8.99 9.45
CA ALA A 400 -4.14 9.73 10.67
C ALA A 400 -3.70 11.21 10.58
N LYS A 401 -2.51 11.50 10.05
CA LYS A 401 -2.04 12.89 9.82
C LYS A 401 -2.97 13.65 8.89
N GLU A 402 -3.39 13.02 7.77
CA GLU A 402 -4.30 13.63 6.82
C GLU A 402 -5.70 13.84 7.42
N ALA A 403 -6.22 12.86 8.16
CA ALA A 403 -7.49 13.00 8.87
C ALA A 403 -7.44 14.14 9.91
N MET A 404 -6.37 14.22 10.70
CA MET A 404 -6.17 15.32 11.67
C MET A 404 -6.05 16.67 10.96
N ARG A 405 -5.37 16.74 9.80
CA ARG A 405 -5.20 17.99 9.05
C ARG A 405 -6.52 18.56 8.56
N LEU A 406 -7.45 17.71 8.11
CA LEU A 406 -8.72 18.13 7.49
C LEU A 406 -9.88 18.24 8.48
N ALA A 407 -9.81 17.59 9.63
CA ALA A 407 -10.81 17.67 10.69
C ALA A 407 -10.72 18.96 11.54
N LYS A 408 -9.75 19.83 11.24
CA LYS A 408 -9.54 21.14 11.90
C LYS A 408 -10.56 22.23 11.41
#